data_1083d13b58e1eb1a714c8577303065dc
#
_entry.id   1083d13b58e1eb1a714c8577303065dc
#
_cell.length_a   1.000
_cell.length_b   1.000
_cell.length_c   1.000
_cell.angle_alpha   90.00
_cell.angle_beta   90.00
_cell.angle_gamma   90.00
#
_symmetry.space_group_name_H-M   'P 1'
#
loop_
_entity.id
_entity.type
_entity.pdbx_description
1 polymer ?
#
loop_
_entity_poly.entity_id
_entity_poly.type
_entity_poly.pdbx_seq_one_letter_code
_entity_poly.pdbx_strand_id
1 'polypeptide(L)'
;MRRLLITALALIAVAGPAAAETRYLAYDAADRITQALTRGVTLEADRGLFGAISVRRIISTSQRGSADIRRGGPDAVRRALPAGSRETSVYTIDPEGDGRGLSRALCPGSEDVWLVMGRVRLGRPLTLHAVGRWSDGAYRHCVELSYDWRGEWAMPPAPTVGDDAPVGR
;
A
#
# COMPACT_ATOMS: atom_id res chain seq x y z
N MET A 1 58.38 10.60 -37.02
CA MET A 1 57.18 11.20 -36.42
C MET A 1 56.09 10.12 -36.32
N ARG A 2 55.95 9.51 -35.15
CA ARG A 2 54.98 8.42 -34.87
C ARG A 2 53.78 9.00 -34.18
N ARG A 3 52.64 9.07 -34.85
CA ARG A 3 51.35 9.50 -34.26
C ARG A 3 50.73 8.34 -33.52
N LEU A 4 50.72 8.42 -32.20
CA LEU A 4 49.97 7.52 -31.31
C LEU A 4 48.49 7.97 -31.29
N LEU A 5 47.64 7.17 -31.92
CA LEU A 5 46.18 7.26 -31.80
C LEU A 5 45.75 6.55 -30.51
N ILE A 6 45.37 7.30 -29.49
CA ILE A 6 44.77 6.78 -28.25
C ILE A 6 43.29 6.65 -28.52
N THR A 7 42.82 5.42 -28.70
CA THR A 7 41.40 5.10 -28.82
C THR A 7 40.83 4.97 -27.40
N ALA A 8 40.13 6.01 -26.92
CA ALA A 8 39.39 5.96 -25.68
C ALA A 8 38.10 5.13 -25.89
N LEU A 9 38.08 3.93 -25.35
CA LEU A 9 36.92 3.07 -25.33
C LEU A 9 35.99 3.53 -24.20
N ALA A 10 34.93 4.28 -24.53
CA ALA A 10 33.91 4.69 -23.56
C ALA A 10 33.04 3.47 -23.22
N LEU A 11 33.22 2.89 -22.04
CA LEU A 11 32.27 1.93 -21.45
C LEU A 11 31.01 2.69 -21.05
N ILE A 12 29.96 2.65 -21.86
CA ILE A 12 28.63 3.08 -21.48
C ILE A 12 28.04 1.96 -20.62
N ALA A 13 28.11 2.11 -19.30
CA ALA A 13 27.38 1.28 -18.36
C ALA A 13 25.89 1.55 -18.57
N VAL A 14 25.19 0.64 -19.23
CA VAL A 14 23.71 0.66 -19.29
C VAL A 14 23.20 0.30 -17.89
N ALA A 15 23.00 1.32 -17.06
CA ALA A 15 22.25 1.16 -15.82
C ALA A 15 20.79 0.89 -16.21
N GLY A 16 20.39 -0.39 -16.19
CA GLY A 16 19.00 -0.78 -16.32
C GLY A 16 18.17 -0.07 -15.23
N PRO A 17 16.88 0.23 -15.49
CA PRO A 17 16.02 0.80 -14.47
C PRO A 17 16.00 -0.14 -13.27
N ALA A 18 16.41 0.36 -12.09
CA ALA A 18 16.29 -0.37 -10.85
C ALA A 18 14.80 -0.61 -10.61
N ALA A 19 14.32 -1.82 -10.86
CA ALA A 19 12.94 -2.20 -10.63
C ALA A 19 12.63 -1.99 -9.15
N ALA A 20 11.55 -1.26 -8.86
CA ALA A 20 11.08 -1.12 -7.49
C ALA A 20 10.70 -2.50 -6.96
N GLU A 21 11.24 -2.86 -5.80
CA GLU A 21 10.99 -4.15 -5.19
C GLU A 21 9.66 -4.13 -4.43
N THR A 22 8.74 -5.01 -4.82
CA THR A 22 7.47 -5.16 -4.12
C THR A 22 7.70 -5.84 -2.77
N ARG A 23 7.10 -5.28 -1.72
CA ARG A 23 7.17 -5.75 -0.34
C ARG A 23 5.78 -5.83 0.27
N TYR A 24 5.62 -6.79 1.16
CA TYR A 24 4.41 -6.98 1.94
C TYR A 24 4.69 -6.65 3.40
N LEU A 25 4.01 -5.61 3.90
CA LEU A 25 4.17 -5.11 5.27
C LEU A 25 2.94 -5.53 6.06
N ALA A 26 3.11 -6.44 7.01
CA ALA A 26 2.02 -6.95 7.81
C ALA A 26 1.91 -6.23 9.14
N TYR A 27 0.67 -6.07 9.57
CA TYR A 27 0.28 -5.43 10.80
C TYR A 27 -0.85 -6.20 11.47
N ASP A 28 -0.73 -6.42 12.77
CA ASP A 28 -1.78 -6.98 13.61
C ASP A 28 -2.65 -5.86 14.19
N ALA A 29 -3.92 -6.13 14.43
CA ALA A 29 -4.81 -5.16 15.05
C ALA A 29 -4.38 -4.89 16.50
N ALA A 30 -4.21 -3.61 16.87
CA ALA A 30 -3.78 -3.20 18.20
C ALA A 30 -4.95 -2.93 19.17
N ASP A 31 -6.17 -2.79 18.64
CA ASP A 31 -7.37 -2.52 19.45
C ASP A 31 -8.58 -3.36 19.00
N ARG A 32 -9.67 -3.33 19.80
CA ARG A 32 -10.86 -4.13 19.55
C ARG A 32 -11.63 -3.71 18.30
N ILE A 33 -11.66 -2.43 17.96
CA ILE A 33 -12.36 -1.91 16.78
C ILE A 33 -11.63 -2.38 15.54
N THR A 34 -10.31 -2.19 15.50
CA THR A 34 -9.43 -2.66 14.44
C THR A 34 -9.53 -4.18 14.26
N GLN A 35 -9.54 -4.92 15.38
CA GLN A 35 -9.72 -6.37 15.36
C GLN A 35 -11.07 -6.79 14.78
N ALA A 36 -12.16 -6.10 15.12
CA ALA A 36 -13.50 -6.42 14.62
C ALA A 36 -13.67 -6.12 13.12
N LEU A 37 -13.02 -5.05 12.62
CA LEU A 37 -13.16 -4.60 11.24
C LEU A 37 -12.20 -5.31 10.27
N THR A 38 -10.93 -5.46 10.63
CA THR A 38 -9.91 -5.96 9.71
C THR A 38 -9.11 -7.14 10.21
N ARG A 39 -9.10 -7.42 11.52
CA ARG A 39 -8.24 -8.39 12.22
C ARG A 39 -6.74 -8.13 12.09
N GLY A 40 -6.37 -7.26 11.20
CA GLY A 40 -5.03 -6.91 10.77
C GLY A 40 -5.04 -6.53 9.31
N VAL A 41 -3.94 -5.99 8.82
CA VAL A 41 -3.78 -5.63 7.41
C VAL A 41 -2.39 -5.99 6.91
N THR A 42 -2.31 -6.26 5.62
CA THR A 42 -1.05 -6.32 4.89
C THR A 42 -1.06 -5.21 3.85
N LEU A 43 -0.03 -4.39 3.85
CA LEU A 43 0.18 -3.37 2.82
C LEU A 43 1.12 -3.94 1.76
N GLU A 44 0.65 -3.99 0.51
CA GLU A 44 1.52 -4.20 -0.64
C GLU A 44 2.13 -2.85 -1.04
N ALA A 45 3.44 -2.78 -1.03
CA ALA A 45 4.15 -1.54 -1.26
C ALA A 45 5.40 -1.75 -2.12
N ASP A 46 5.74 -0.72 -2.90
CA ASP A 46 7.01 -0.65 -3.59
C ASP A 46 8.04 0.03 -2.72
N ARG A 47 9.21 -0.59 -2.64
CA ARG A 47 10.38 0.01 -2.02
C ARG A 47 11.22 0.67 -3.10
N GLY A 48 11.22 1.98 -3.11
CA GLY A 48 12.03 2.77 -4.02
C GLY A 48 13.47 2.96 -3.53
N LEU A 49 14.27 3.62 -4.35
CA LEU A 49 15.59 4.09 -3.98
C LEU A 49 15.51 4.92 -2.69
N PHE A 50 16.52 4.81 -1.83
CA PHE A 50 16.59 5.48 -0.54
C PHE A 50 15.54 5.04 0.50
N GLY A 51 14.89 3.87 0.30
CA GLY A 51 13.96 3.29 1.25
C GLY A 51 12.58 3.97 1.32
N ALA A 52 12.22 4.75 0.31
CA ALA A 52 10.87 5.28 0.19
C ALA A 52 9.86 4.14 0.00
N ILE A 53 8.78 4.16 0.79
CA ILE A 53 7.70 3.17 0.73
C ILE A 53 6.50 3.80 0.05
N SER A 54 6.02 3.18 -1.03
CA SER A 54 4.84 3.59 -1.78
C SER A 54 3.78 2.49 -1.71
N VAL A 55 2.73 2.70 -0.95
CA VAL A 55 1.66 1.71 -0.78
C VAL A 55 0.75 1.72 -2.00
N ARG A 56 0.43 0.53 -2.53
CA ARG A 56 -0.44 0.33 -3.70
C ARG A 56 -1.71 -0.43 -3.38
N ARG A 57 -1.66 -1.32 -2.39
CA ARG A 57 -2.81 -2.15 -2.01
C ARG A 57 -2.85 -2.33 -0.51
N ILE A 58 -4.06 -2.42 0.02
CA ILE A 58 -4.34 -2.83 1.39
C ILE A 58 -5.13 -4.14 1.35
N ILE A 59 -4.69 -5.12 2.12
CA ILE A 59 -5.30 -6.44 2.22
C ILE A 59 -5.72 -6.64 3.67
N SER A 60 -7.02 -6.72 3.91
CA SER A 60 -7.55 -7.04 5.24
C SER A 60 -7.34 -8.53 5.56
N THR A 61 -6.92 -8.85 6.76
CA THR A 61 -6.80 -10.24 7.22
C THR A 61 -8.17 -10.87 7.49
N SER A 62 -9.21 -10.04 7.69
CA SER A 62 -10.60 -10.51 7.72
C SER A 62 -11.11 -10.76 6.29
N GLN A 63 -12.25 -11.44 6.14
CA GLN A 63 -12.90 -11.67 4.85
C GLN A 63 -13.54 -10.39 4.24
N ARG A 64 -13.09 -9.21 4.67
CA ARG A 64 -13.62 -7.93 4.18
C ARG A 64 -12.99 -7.45 2.88
N GLY A 65 -12.03 -8.23 2.37
CA GLY A 65 -11.44 -8.02 1.07
C GLY A 65 -10.14 -7.21 1.07
N SER A 66 -9.66 -6.96 -0.12
CA SER A 66 -8.50 -6.13 -0.42
C SER A 66 -8.92 -4.96 -1.29
N ALA A 67 -8.11 -3.91 -1.31
CA ALA A 67 -8.36 -2.77 -2.18
C ALA A 67 -7.06 -2.23 -2.76
N ASP A 68 -7.07 -1.94 -4.04
CA ASP A 68 -6.05 -1.10 -4.63
C ASP A 68 -6.26 0.32 -4.15
N ILE A 69 -5.17 0.98 -3.78
CA ILE A 69 -5.20 2.34 -3.28
C ILE A 69 -4.22 3.21 -4.05
N ARG A 70 -4.61 4.44 -4.29
CA ARG A 70 -3.78 5.42 -4.99
C ARG A 70 -3.61 6.66 -4.13
N ARG A 71 -2.38 7.13 -4.01
CA ARG A 71 -2.09 8.34 -3.26
C ARG A 71 -2.80 9.53 -3.90
N GLY A 72 -3.52 10.29 -3.10
CA GLY A 72 -4.28 11.46 -3.49
C GLY A 72 -5.71 11.42 -2.97
N GLY A 73 -6.37 12.56 -3.03
CA GLY A 73 -7.75 12.75 -2.64
C GLY A 73 -8.06 14.21 -2.37
N PRO A 74 -9.35 14.57 -2.16
CA PRO A 74 -9.77 15.94 -1.87
C PRO A 74 -9.21 16.45 -0.53
N ASP A 75 -8.90 17.74 -0.45
CA ASP A 75 -8.46 18.37 0.81
C ASP A 75 -9.51 18.27 1.94
N ALA A 76 -10.79 18.16 1.57
CA ALA A 76 -11.88 17.94 2.50
C ALA A 76 -11.71 16.67 3.36
N VAL A 77 -11.06 15.63 2.82
CA VAL A 77 -10.75 14.40 3.55
C VAL A 77 -9.89 14.68 4.79
N ARG A 78 -8.82 15.48 4.63
CA ARG A 78 -7.97 15.84 5.77
C ARG A 78 -8.66 16.72 6.79
N ARG A 79 -9.56 17.61 6.33
CA ARG A 79 -10.34 18.48 7.22
C ARG A 79 -11.39 17.72 8.04
N ALA A 80 -11.79 16.53 7.59
CA ALA A 80 -12.73 15.68 8.30
C ALA A 80 -12.08 14.82 9.40
N LEU A 81 -10.76 14.82 9.52
CA LEU A 81 -10.06 14.06 10.56
C LEU A 81 -10.32 14.66 11.95
N PRO A 82 -10.29 13.85 13.01
CA PRO A 82 -10.33 14.33 14.39
C PRO A 82 -9.20 15.32 14.68
N ALA A 83 -9.47 16.26 15.57
CA ALA A 83 -8.44 17.20 16.03
C ALA A 83 -7.27 16.45 16.66
N GLY A 84 -6.05 16.83 16.28
CA GLY A 84 -4.83 16.18 16.78
C GLY A 84 -4.33 15.00 15.95
N SER A 85 -5.05 14.57 14.90
CA SER A 85 -4.55 13.57 13.94
C SER A 85 -3.25 14.05 13.28
N ARG A 86 -2.27 13.15 13.19
CA ARG A 86 -0.94 13.43 12.62
C ARG A 86 -0.76 12.85 11.22
N GLU A 87 -1.71 12.06 10.79
CA GLU A 87 -1.75 11.38 9.51
C GLU A 87 -2.06 12.39 8.41
N THR A 88 -1.26 12.39 7.35
CA THR A 88 -1.36 13.42 6.30
C THR A 88 -1.48 12.85 4.89
N SER A 89 -1.13 11.58 4.70
CA SER A 89 -1.16 10.96 3.38
C SER A 89 -2.54 10.40 3.08
N VAL A 90 -3.24 11.03 2.15
CA VAL A 90 -4.55 10.60 1.68
C VAL A 90 -4.38 9.58 0.56
N TYR A 91 -5.22 8.54 0.58
CA TYR A 91 -5.30 7.51 -0.45
C TYR A 91 -6.75 7.29 -0.85
N THR A 92 -7.00 7.30 -2.14
CA THR A 92 -8.29 6.91 -2.72
C THR A 92 -8.35 5.39 -2.78
N ILE A 93 -9.43 4.79 -2.31
CA ILE A 93 -9.72 3.37 -2.47
C ILE A 93 -10.32 3.16 -3.86
N ASP A 94 -9.81 2.19 -4.60
CA ASP A 94 -10.47 1.75 -5.83
C ASP A 94 -11.74 0.96 -5.45
N PRO A 95 -12.94 1.40 -5.88
CA PRO A 95 -14.20 0.75 -5.53
C PRO A 95 -14.45 -0.53 -6.35
N GLU A 96 -13.59 -0.88 -7.30
CA GLU A 96 -13.74 -2.08 -8.09
C GLU A 96 -13.37 -3.35 -7.29
N GLY A 97 -13.95 -4.47 -7.68
CA GLY A 97 -13.71 -5.76 -7.04
C GLY A 97 -13.97 -5.73 -5.53
N ASP A 98 -13.00 -6.20 -4.77
CA ASP A 98 -13.07 -6.32 -3.30
C ASP A 98 -13.03 -4.99 -2.56
N GLY A 99 -12.57 -3.91 -3.21
CA GLY A 99 -12.45 -2.58 -2.60
C GLY A 99 -13.78 -2.03 -2.11
N ARG A 100 -14.88 -2.38 -2.78
CA ARG A 100 -16.24 -2.02 -2.35
C ARG A 100 -16.61 -2.67 -1.01
N GLY A 101 -16.20 -3.92 -0.80
CA GLY A 101 -16.42 -4.63 0.46
C GLY A 101 -15.69 -3.95 1.62
N LEU A 102 -14.44 -3.62 1.42
CA LEU A 102 -13.62 -2.91 2.41
C LEU A 102 -14.19 -1.51 2.70
N SER A 103 -14.53 -0.74 1.67
CA SER A 103 -15.12 0.60 1.83
C SER A 103 -16.40 0.58 2.66
N ARG A 104 -17.32 -0.35 2.38
CA ARG A 104 -18.56 -0.51 3.14
C ARG A 104 -18.32 -0.91 4.60
N ALA A 105 -17.29 -1.71 4.84
CA ALA A 105 -16.94 -2.13 6.19
C ALA A 105 -16.38 -0.96 7.01
N LEU A 106 -15.60 -0.09 6.39
CA LEU A 106 -14.96 1.05 7.06
C LEU A 106 -15.90 2.26 7.22
N CYS A 107 -16.71 2.55 6.20
CA CYS A 107 -17.62 3.71 6.15
C CYS A 107 -19.01 3.29 5.64
N PRO A 108 -19.84 2.63 6.46
CA PRO A 108 -21.17 2.20 6.02
C PRO A 108 -22.03 3.39 5.55
N GLY A 109 -22.63 3.25 4.36
CA GLY A 109 -23.55 4.27 3.80
C GLY A 109 -22.88 5.44 3.09
N SER A 110 -21.55 5.49 3.02
CA SER A 110 -20.84 6.47 2.20
C SER A 110 -20.83 6.05 0.72
N GLU A 111 -20.72 7.05 -0.16
CA GLU A 111 -20.58 6.84 -1.61
C GLU A 111 -19.12 6.56 -1.97
N ASP A 112 -18.21 7.33 -1.41
CA ASP A 112 -16.76 7.18 -1.60
C ASP A 112 -16.06 7.08 -0.26
N VAL A 113 -14.91 6.41 -0.26
CA VAL A 113 -14.07 6.25 0.94
C VAL A 113 -12.61 6.53 0.61
N TRP A 114 -11.96 7.24 1.51
CA TRP A 114 -10.52 7.50 1.50
C TRP A 114 -9.89 6.97 2.78
N LEU A 115 -8.65 6.54 2.64
CA LEU A 115 -7.81 6.22 3.78
C LEU A 115 -6.82 7.35 4.01
N VAL A 116 -6.60 7.70 5.27
CA VAL A 116 -5.56 8.64 5.64
C VAL A 116 -4.61 7.94 6.60
N MET A 117 -3.34 7.92 6.25
CA MET A 117 -2.33 7.27 7.08
C MET A 117 -1.08 8.15 7.23
N GLY A 118 -0.33 7.89 8.27
CA GLY A 118 0.98 8.48 8.47
C GLY A 118 2.00 7.91 7.49
N ARG A 119 3.24 8.37 7.63
CA ARG A 119 4.35 7.79 6.85
C ARG A 119 4.58 6.34 7.30
N VAL A 120 4.39 5.40 6.39
CA VAL A 120 4.70 3.97 6.64
C VAL A 120 6.20 3.81 6.87
N ARG A 121 6.56 3.15 7.97
CA ARG A 121 7.94 2.88 8.37
C ARG A 121 8.05 1.45 8.88
N LEU A 122 9.11 0.76 8.48
CA LEU A 122 9.40 -0.59 8.95
C LEU A 122 9.59 -0.61 10.48
N GLY A 123 9.05 -1.63 11.13
CA GLY A 123 9.17 -1.80 12.58
C GLY A 123 8.38 -0.78 13.42
N ARG A 124 7.47 -0.02 12.84
CA ARG A 124 6.68 0.99 13.54
C ARG A 124 5.19 0.70 13.44
N PRO A 125 4.42 1.05 14.49
CA PRO A 125 2.96 1.00 14.45
C PRO A 125 2.40 1.83 13.29
N LEU A 126 1.20 1.49 12.85
CA LEU A 126 0.46 2.19 11.81
C LEU A 126 -0.89 2.65 12.36
N THR A 127 -1.20 3.92 12.18
CA THR A 127 -2.54 4.48 12.36
C THR A 127 -3.13 4.78 11.00
N LEU A 128 -4.39 4.40 10.82
CA LEU A 128 -5.14 4.59 9.59
C LEU A 128 -6.52 5.15 9.94
N HIS A 129 -6.93 6.23 9.29
CA HIS A 129 -8.27 6.77 9.36
C HIS A 129 -9.03 6.46 8.09
N ALA A 130 -10.31 6.11 8.22
CA ALA A 130 -11.23 6.09 7.10
C ALA A 130 -12.12 7.32 7.13
N VAL A 131 -12.29 7.97 5.99
CA VAL A 131 -13.16 9.13 5.77
C VAL A 131 -14.06 8.84 4.60
N GLY A 132 -15.36 9.00 4.79
CA GLY A 132 -16.36 8.82 3.75
C GLY A 132 -16.94 10.15 3.25
N ARG A 133 -17.46 10.13 2.02
CA ARG A 133 -18.33 11.17 1.47
C ARG A 133 -19.75 10.59 1.34
N TRP A 134 -20.73 11.31 1.84
CA TRP A 134 -22.14 10.94 1.75
C TRP A 134 -22.86 11.64 0.60
N SER A 135 -24.08 11.22 0.31
CA SER A 135 -24.92 11.77 -0.75
C SER A 135 -25.24 13.25 -0.58
N ASP A 136 -25.15 13.78 0.66
CA ASP A 136 -25.27 15.21 0.94
C ASP A 136 -23.99 16.00 0.62
N GLY A 137 -22.96 15.35 0.08
CA GLY A 137 -21.66 15.93 -0.23
C GLY A 137 -20.75 16.13 0.98
N ALA A 138 -21.21 15.80 2.20
CA ALA A 138 -20.42 16.00 3.42
C ALA A 138 -19.37 14.90 3.58
N TYR A 139 -18.17 15.31 4.01
CA TYR A 139 -17.07 14.42 4.39
C TYR A 139 -17.11 14.22 5.89
N ARG A 140 -17.09 12.95 6.32
CA ARG A 140 -17.12 12.60 7.75
C ARG A 140 -16.07 11.54 8.05
N HIS A 141 -15.43 11.66 9.21
CA HIS A 141 -14.57 10.63 9.75
C HIS A 141 -15.42 9.43 10.16
N CYS A 142 -15.01 8.22 9.72
CA CYS A 142 -15.73 6.98 9.99
C CYS A 142 -15.12 6.22 11.16
N VAL A 143 -13.83 5.95 11.07
CA VAL A 143 -13.11 5.13 12.04
C VAL A 143 -11.62 5.44 12.02
N GLU A 144 -10.99 5.29 13.18
CA GLU A 144 -9.55 5.20 13.38
C GLU A 144 -9.19 3.75 13.66
N LEU A 145 -8.18 3.24 12.99
CA LEU A 145 -7.67 1.89 13.12
C LEU A 145 -6.20 1.94 13.52
N SER A 146 -5.87 1.20 14.56
CA SER A 146 -4.53 1.14 15.11
C SER A 146 -3.94 -0.25 14.93
N TYR A 147 -2.69 -0.31 14.48
CA TYR A 147 -2.02 -1.54 14.16
C TYR A 147 -0.61 -1.59 14.73
N ASP A 148 -0.21 -2.76 15.19
CA ASP A 148 1.15 -3.08 15.58
C ASP A 148 1.91 -3.74 14.43
N TRP A 149 3.18 -3.43 14.33
CA TRP A 149 4.07 -4.03 13.33
C TRP A 149 4.26 -5.51 13.59
N ARG A 150 4.00 -6.33 12.54
CA ARG A 150 4.20 -7.77 12.58
C ARG A 150 5.44 -8.23 11.82
N GLY A 151 5.69 -7.66 10.64
CA GLY A 151 6.83 -8.07 9.83
C GLY A 151 6.76 -7.61 8.38
N GLU A 152 7.84 -7.90 7.66
CA GLU A 152 8.00 -7.65 6.24
C GLU A 152 8.42 -8.94 5.54
N TRP A 153 7.90 -9.18 4.33
CA TRP A 153 8.37 -10.24 3.45
C TRP A 153 8.38 -9.81 2.00
N ALA A 154 9.29 -10.43 1.24
CA ALA A 154 9.31 -10.29 -0.20
C ALA A 154 8.14 -11.06 -0.82
N MET A 155 7.71 -10.65 -2.02
CA MET A 155 6.80 -11.47 -2.81
C MET A 155 7.44 -12.85 -3.01
N PRO A 156 6.70 -13.97 -2.76
CA PRO A 156 7.22 -15.27 -3.09
C PRO A 156 7.58 -15.28 -4.59
N PRO A 157 8.71 -15.87 -4.98
CA PRO A 157 9.05 -15.97 -6.38
C PRO A 157 7.87 -16.62 -7.12
N ALA A 158 7.53 -16.09 -8.29
CA ALA A 158 6.52 -16.72 -9.13
C ALA A 158 6.90 -18.21 -9.26
N PRO A 159 5.93 -19.14 -9.12
CA PRO A 159 6.24 -20.54 -9.29
C PRO A 159 6.93 -20.66 -10.66
N THR A 160 8.18 -21.10 -10.65
CA THR A 160 8.86 -21.51 -11.87
C THR A 160 7.93 -22.57 -12.47
N VAL A 161 7.38 -22.28 -13.63
CA VAL A 161 6.68 -23.30 -14.42
C VAL A 161 7.70 -24.42 -14.56
N GLY A 162 7.54 -25.44 -13.71
CA GLY A 162 8.49 -26.51 -13.61
C GLY A 162 8.59 -27.19 -14.95
N ASP A 163 9.79 -27.50 -15.35
CA ASP A 163 10.11 -28.49 -16.36
C ASP A 163 9.54 -29.86 -15.93
N ASP A 164 8.23 -30.02 -15.98
CA ASP A 164 7.58 -31.31 -16.10
C ASP A 164 7.65 -31.71 -17.58
N ALA A 165 8.88 -31.85 -18.09
CA ALA A 165 9.10 -32.58 -19.28
C ALA A 165 8.78 -34.05 -18.93
N PRO A 166 7.77 -34.68 -19.57
CA PRO A 166 7.54 -36.11 -19.38
C PRO A 166 8.75 -36.86 -19.88
N VAL A 167 9.43 -37.53 -18.95
CA VAL A 167 10.46 -38.53 -19.32
C VAL A 167 9.73 -39.62 -20.08
N GLY A 168 9.84 -39.54 -21.44
CA GLY A 168 9.34 -40.54 -22.34
C GLY A 168 10.07 -41.86 -22.06
N ARG A 169 9.26 -42.92 -21.93
CA ARG A 169 9.70 -44.31 -22.06
C ARG A 169 9.78 -44.67 -23.53
#